data_ac2e26ca0428a3e06460f074205fb778
#
_entry.id   ac2e26ca0428a3e06460f074205fb778
#
_cell.length_a   1.000
_cell.length_b   1.000
_cell.length_c   1.000
_cell.angle_alpha   90.00
_cell.angle_beta   90.00
_cell.angle_gamma   90.00
#
_symmetry.space_group_name_H-M   'P 1'
#
loop_
_entity.id
_entity.type
_entity.pdbx_description
1 polymer ?
#
loop_
_entity_poly.entity_id
_entity_poly.type
_entity_poly.pdbx_seq_one_letter_code
_entity_poly.pdbx_strand_id
1 'polypeptide(L)'
;MSSSTLSTLYFAPHKRDQVQRFDESIQQQDFITSKQFLECLRVGDNVLPSKIPDSLLGLSIDGFCSLANDIARSIKEKREHRLLSIYLFLTTHHFSLTLDFRNSDLLVFKDTGNKIPNGHVTGTKHRPDITAAFENDWITDDSTNWALIRLAGERASKRNNFETQKKNAATYLHYLLLTRPDFRVAQGLFTTESSLIFLVGTGGEGIKQLDVDWNDKDIYKFIYALIYRLYYPFHFLDPSHTRTGFNRDSFEATYTVRFKEKEYPDFRTIYATNPFTVRTHVFSNLSLTQGDGASVIKEQLCRTGRPFDELTILNKIHRPMTVPGVVEAIWGETIEDTLCPERKKCRLGLRQRGSPFKSIPTAKKMLETLFDLLEGI
;
A
#
# COMPACT_ATOMS: atom_id res chain seq x y z
N MET A 1 19.05 -26.15 -7.60
CA MET A 1 19.20 -25.07 -8.61
C MET A 1 18.22 -23.96 -8.21
N SER A 2 18.76 -22.84 -7.78
CA SER A 2 18.04 -21.81 -7.03
C SER A 2 17.09 -20.99 -7.92
N SER A 3 15.82 -20.93 -7.52
CA SER A 3 14.74 -20.15 -8.15
C SER A 3 14.78 -18.65 -7.81
N SER A 4 15.87 -18.13 -7.26
CA SER A 4 15.96 -16.76 -6.71
C SER A 4 16.15 -15.64 -7.73
N THR A 5 16.21 -15.93 -9.03
CA THR A 5 16.56 -14.95 -10.06
C THR A 5 15.39 -14.36 -10.82
N LEU A 6 14.14 -14.75 -10.53
CA LEU A 6 12.98 -14.33 -11.33
C LEU A 6 12.29 -13.04 -10.88
N SER A 7 12.44 -12.62 -9.63
CA SER A 7 11.74 -11.41 -9.11
C SER A 7 12.37 -10.08 -9.54
N THR A 8 13.66 -10.06 -9.88
CA THR A 8 14.41 -8.83 -10.22
C THR A 8 14.25 -8.35 -11.66
N LEU A 9 13.57 -9.08 -12.51
CA LEU A 9 13.62 -8.87 -13.96
C LEU A 9 12.47 -8.03 -14.56
N TYR A 10 11.47 -7.64 -13.79
CA TYR A 10 10.25 -7.04 -14.34
C TYR A 10 10.19 -5.50 -14.31
N PHE A 11 11.19 -4.81 -13.77
CA PHE A 11 11.12 -3.38 -13.50
C PHE A 11 12.11 -2.52 -14.27
N ALA A 12 12.26 -2.72 -15.55
CA ALA A 12 12.89 -1.72 -16.43
C ALA A 12 12.27 -1.83 -17.82
N PRO A 13 11.93 -0.79 -18.51
CA PRO A 13 12.58 0.49 -18.67
C PRO A 13 11.55 1.64 -18.78
N HIS A 14 11.81 2.73 -18.27
CA HIS A 14 11.32 4.10 -18.45
C HIS A 14 11.68 4.88 -17.19
N LYS A 15 12.93 4.70 -16.73
CA LYS A 15 13.42 5.34 -15.50
C LYS A 15 13.34 6.87 -15.54
N ARG A 16 13.58 7.51 -16.69
CA ARG A 16 13.62 8.99 -16.73
C ARG A 16 12.25 9.63 -16.64
N ASP A 17 11.29 9.17 -17.44
CA ASP A 17 9.94 9.78 -17.46
C ASP A 17 9.15 9.48 -16.18
N GLN A 18 9.35 8.30 -15.58
CA GLN A 18 8.70 7.95 -14.31
C GLN A 18 9.32 8.71 -13.15
N VAL A 19 10.64 8.91 -13.12
CA VAL A 19 11.33 9.70 -12.09
C VAL A 19 10.93 11.17 -12.20
N GLN A 20 10.86 11.74 -13.39
CA GLN A 20 10.47 13.13 -13.58
C GLN A 20 9.01 13.37 -13.14
N ARG A 21 8.06 12.56 -13.57
CA ARG A 21 6.65 12.65 -13.13
C ARG A 21 6.47 12.36 -11.64
N PHE A 22 7.31 11.50 -11.09
CA PHE A 22 7.36 11.23 -9.66
C PHE A 22 7.86 12.46 -8.88
N ASP A 23 8.93 13.11 -9.36
CA ASP A 23 9.46 14.34 -8.76
C ASP A 23 8.44 15.47 -8.81
N GLU A 24 7.69 15.62 -9.89
CA GLU A 24 6.61 16.61 -10.01
C GLU A 24 5.47 16.34 -9.01
N SER A 25 5.05 15.08 -8.84
CA SER A 25 3.97 14.73 -7.89
C SER A 25 4.38 14.86 -6.43
N ILE A 26 5.68 14.71 -6.11
CA ILE A 26 6.21 14.96 -4.75
C ILE A 26 6.38 16.44 -4.48
N GLN A 27 6.72 17.24 -5.49
CA GLN A 27 6.86 18.71 -5.32
C GLN A 27 5.51 19.41 -5.10
N GLN A 28 4.41 18.83 -5.56
CA GLN A 28 3.04 19.34 -5.36
C GLN A 28 2.42 18.74 -4.10
N GLN A 29 3.05 18.98 -2.94
CA GLN A 29 2.45 18.60 -1.66
C GLN A 29 1.46 19.69 -1.25
N ASP A 30 0.18 19.33 -1.12
CA ASP A 30 -0.84 20.24 -0.68
C ASP A 30 -0.79 20.41 0.84
N PHE A 31 -0.61 21.64 1.30
CA PHE A 31 -0.77 21.97 2.72
C PHE A 31 -2.24 21.89 3.10
N ILE A 32 -2.52 21.21 4.20
CA ILE A 32 -3.86 21.09 4.74
C ILE A 32 -3.93 21.62 6.17
N THR A 33 -5.10 22.06 6.57
CA THR A 33 -5.36 22.48 7.95
C THR A 33 -5.49 21.27 8.88
N SER A 34 -5.33 21.52 10.19
CA SER A 34 -5.55 20.49 11.23
C SER A 34 -6.90 19.80 11.13
N LYS A 35 -7.97 20.58 10.82
CA LYS A 35 -9.31 20.03 10.60
C LYS A 35 -9.35 19.10 9.39
N GLN A 36 -8.82 19.55 8.26
CA GLN A 36 -8.73 18.72 7.04
C GLN A 36 -7.90 17.47 7.24
N PHE A 37 -6.83 17.54 8.06
CA PHE A 37 -6.03 16.37 8.40
C PHE A 37 -6.84 15.33 9.17
N LEU A 38 -7.57 15.72 10.22
CA LEU A 38 -8.43 14.82 10.96
C LEU A 38 -9.56 14.26 10.09
N GLU A 39 -10.12 15.05 9.19
CA GLU A 39 -11.09 14.60 8.18
C GLU A 39 -10.45 13.57 7.23
N CYS A 40 -9.23 13.79 6.75
CA CYS A 40 -8.50 12.81 5.92
C CYS A 40 -8.29 11.50 6.69
N LEU A 41 -7.97 11.56 7.98
CA LEU A 41 -7.85 10.39 8.84
C LEU A 41 -9.21 9.78 9.20
N ARG A 42 -10.32 10.51 9.00
CA ARG A 42 -11.68 10.10 9.39
C ARG A 42 -11.76 9.70 10.87
N VAL A 43 -11.11 10.45 11.73
CA VAL A 43 -11.13 10.26 13.19
C VAL A 43 -12.04 11.31 13.80
N GLY A 44 -13.11 10.87 14.46
CA GLY A 44 -14.04 11.77 15.15
C GLY A 44 -13.48 12.23 16.51
N ASP A 45 -13.95 13.38 16.99
CA ASP A 45 -13.51 13.97 18.26
C ASP A 45 -13.72 13.04 19.47
N ASN A 46 -14.74 12.18 19.43
CA ASN A 46 -15.03 11.21 20.49
C ASN A 46 -13.97 10.11 20.65
N VAL A 47 -13.07 9.98 19.69
CA VAL A 47 -11.96 9.02 19.74
C VAL A 47 -10.69 9.64 20.32
N LEU A 48 -10.57 10.97 20.19
CA LEU A 48 -9.37 11.69 20.62
C LEU A 48 -9.24 11.71 22.14
N PRO A 49 -8.01 11.62 22.67
CA PRO A 49 -7.79 11.66 24.11
C PRO A 49 -8.11 13.04 24.70
N SER A 50 -8.75 13.04 25.86
CA SER A 50 -9.11 14.27 26.59
C SER A 50 -7.93 14.84 27.40
N LYS A 51 -6.92 14.04 27.69
CA LYS A 51 -5.72 14.46 28.44
C LYS A 51 -4.49 14.34 27.54
N ILE A 52 -3.69 15.37 27.56
CA ILE A 52 -2.42 15.47 26.84
C ILE A 52 -1.30 15.36 27.87
N PRO A 53 -0.23 14.57 27.63
CA PRO A 53 0.95 14.56 28.51
C PRO A 53 1.64 15.92 28.56
N ASP A 54 2.14 16.30 29.75
CA ASP A 54 2.66 17.64 30.03
C ASP A 54 4.00 17.97 29.34
N SER A 55 4.68 17.01 28.69
CA SER A 55 5.96 17.27 28.01
C SER A 55 6.12 16.50 26.72
N LEU A 56 5.93 17.18 25.60
CA LEU A 56 6.24 16.67 24.26
C LEU A 56 7.39 17.43 23.58
N LEU A 57 8.02 18.35 24.32
CA LEU A 57 9.04 19.27 23.80
C LEU A 57 10.31 18.54 23.34
N GLY A 58 10.72 18.75 22.08
CA GLY A 58 12.06 18.38 21.58
C GLY A 58 12.33 16.89 21.52
N LEU A 59 11.33 16.06 21.19
CA LEU A 59 11.51 14.61 21.14
C LEU A 59 12.56 14.19 20.11
N SER A 60 13.56 13.43 20.57
CA SER A 60 14.42 12.64 19.70
C SER A 60 13.60 11.56 18.96
N ILE A 61 14.17 10.89 17.95
CA ILE A 61 13.49 9.74 17.31
C ILE A 61 13.10 8.70 18.35
N ASP A 62 14.02 8.38 19.28
CA ASP A 62 13.76 7.41 20.34
C ASP A 62 12.61 7.88 21.24
N GLY A 63 12.59 9.17 21.58
CA GLY A 63 11.50 9.77 22.34
C GLY A 63 10.17 9.71 21.60
N PHE A 64 10.16 10.00 20.30
CA PHE A 64 8.96 9.84 19.46
C PHE A 64 8.53 8.38 19.38
N CYS A 65 9.43 7.44 19.10
CA CYS A 65 9.10 6.02 19.05
C CYS A 65 8.58 5.51 20.38
N SER A 66 9.16 5.95 21.51
CA SER A 66 8.67 5.62 22.85
C SER A 66 7.23 6.11 23.07
N LEU A 67 6.97 7.38 22.80
CA LEU A 67 5.63 7.98 22.88
C LEU A 67 4.62 7.26 21.97
N ALA A 68 5.00 7.01 20.72
CA ALA A 68 4.14 6.32 19.77
C ALA A 68 3.81 4.89 20.21
N ASN A 69 4.77 4.19 20.82
CA ASN A 69 4.57 2.86 21.39
C ASN A 69 3.65 2.89 22.64
N ASP A 70 3.74 3.92 23.48
CA ASP A 70 2.84 4.09 24.63
C ASP A 70 1.40 4.34 24.16
N ILE A 71 1.22 5.20 23.16
CA ILE A 71 -0.09 5.43 22.54
C ILE A 71 -0.62 4.15 21.90
N ALA A 72 0.22 3.40 21.19
CA ALA A 72 -0.15 2.15 20.55
C ALA A 72 -0.63 1.11 21.59
N ARG A 73 0.06 0.98 22.72
CA ARG A 73 -0.38 0.12 23.85
C ARG A 73 -1.72 0.56 24.40
N SER A 74 -1.91 1.84 24.64
CA SER A 74 -3.18 2.38 25.16
C SER A 74 -4.36 2.13 24.20
N ILE A 75 -4.14 2.25 22.89
CA ILE A 75 -5.18 1.96 21.90
C ILE A 75 -5.49 0.46 21.86
N LYS A 76 -4.47 -0.40 21.93
CA LYS A 76 -4.63 -1.85 21.99
C LYS A 76 -5.44 -2.27 23.20
N GLU A 77 -5.09 -1.80 24.39
CA GLU A 77 -5.79 -2.09 25.63
C GLU A 77 -7.28 -1.68 25.58
N LYS A 78 -7.55 -0.46 25.11
CA LYS A 78 -8.94 0.02 24.93
C LYS A 78 -9.72 -0.84 23.93
N ARG A 79 -9.06 -1.33 22.89
CA ARG A 79 -9.66 -2.23 21.91
C ARG A 79 -9.99 -3.57 22.53
N GLU A 80 -9.07 -4.16 23.26
CA GLU A 80 -9.27 -5.45 23.94
C GLU A 80 -10.43 -5.39 24.93
N HIS A 81 -10.50 -4.34 25.75
CA HIS A 81 -11.64 -4.11 26.65
C HIS A 81 -12.97 -3.98 25.91
N ARG A 82 -12.99 -3.25 24.78
CA ARG A 82 -14.21 -3.08 23.98
C ARG A 82 -14.64 -4.40 23.32
N LEU A 83 -13.70 -5.17 22.78
CA LEU A 83 -13.97 -6.48 22.20
C LEU A 83 -14.46 -7.47 23.25
N LEU A 84 -13.85 -7.48 24.43
CA LEU A 84 -14.28 -8.30 25.55
C LEU A 84 -15.73 -7.97 25.98
N SER A 85 -16.05 -6.68 26.08
CA SER A 85 -17.40 -6.21 26.40
C SER A 85 -18.42 -6.62 25.34
N ILE A 86 -18.07 -6.51 24.05
CA ILE A 86 -18.93 -6.97 22.95
C ILE A 86 -19.09 -8.49 22.99
N TYR A 87 -18.00 -9.22 23.20
CA TYR A 87 -18.04 -10.69 23.31
C TYR A 87 -18.92 -11.15 24.47
N LEU A 88 -18.76 -10.54 25.65
CA LEU A 88 -19.60 -10.83 26.81
C LEU A 88 -21.07 -10.52 26.56
N PHE A 89 -21.37 -9.38 25.90
CA PHE A 89 -22.74 -9.03 25.51
C PHE A 89 -23.33 -10.05 24.55
N LEU A 90 -22.59 -10.46 23.54
CA LEU A 90 -23.05 -11.40 22.50
C LEU A 90 -23.22 -12.83 23.04
N THR A 91 -22.30 -13.27 23.91
CA THR A 91 -22.42 -14.59 24.53
C THR A 91 -23.60 -14.67 25.48
N THR A 92 -23.91 -13.61 26.25
CA THR A 92 -25.11 -13.54 27.09
C THR A 92 -26.41 -13.52 26.29
N HIS A 93 -26.38 -13.12 25.01
CA HIS A 93 -27.56 -13.07 24.14
C HIS A 93 -27.59 -14.18 23.07
N HIS A 94 -26.77 -15.22 23.21
CA HIS A 94 -26.70 -16.39 22.32
C HIS A 94 -26.40 -16.06 20.83
N PHE A 95 -25.73 -14.95 20.55
CA PHE A 95 -25.23 -14.67 19.21
C PHE A 95 -23.84 -15.31 19.01
N SER A 96 -23.76 -16.23 18.04
CA SER A 96 -22.47 -16.78 17.63
C SER A 96 -21.84 -15.86 16.58
N LEU A 97 -20.92 -15.00 17.00
CA LEU A 97 -20.08 -14.20 16.13
C LEU A 97 -18.64 -14.67 16.23
N THR A 98 -18.09 -15.10 15.08
CA THR A 98 -16.64 -15.28 14.94
C THR A 98 -15.98 -13.91 14.86
N LEU A 99 -15.63 -13.34 16.01
CA LEU A 99 -14.79 -12.13 16.04
C LEU A 99 -13.40 -12.50 15.54
N ASP A 100 -12.97 -11.88 14.44
CA ASP A 100 -11.62 -12.07 13.91
C ASP A 100 -10.60 -11.35 14.79
N PHE A 101 -10.04 -12.07 15.75
CA PHE A 101 -9.01 -11.60 16.69
C PHE A 101 -7.62 -11.45 16.03
N ARG A 102 -7.48 -11.63 14.71
CA ARG A 102 -6.19 -11.63 14.02
C ARG A 102 -5.37 -10.35 14.13
N ASN A 103 -5.93 -9.29 14.68
CA ASN A 103 -5.25 -8.01 14.90
C ASN A 103 -5.01 -7.70 16.40
N SER A 104 -4.69 -8.71 17.20
CA SER A 104 -4.29 -8.51 18.61
C SER A 104 -2.84 -8.04 18.77
N ASP A 105 -2.09 -7.97 17.66
CA ASP A 105 -0.67 -7.62 17.70
C ASP A 105 -0.47 -6.15 18.07
N LEU A 106 0.57 -5.87 18.83
CA LEU A 106 1.00 -4.53 19.14
C LEU A 106 1.61 -3.87 17.92
N LEU A 107 1.19 -2.65 17.58
CA LEU A 107 1.89 -1.83 16.61
C LEU A 107 3.16 -1.26 17.26
N VAL A 108 4.31 -1.52 16.67
CA VAL A 108 5.62 -1.14 17.21
C VAL A 108 6.30 -0.16 16.29
N PHE A 109 6.71 0.97 16.83
CA PHE A 109 7.53 1.99 16.18
C PHE A 109 8.99 1.78 16.56
N LYS A 110 9.87 1.77 15.56
CA LYS A 110 11.32 1.64 15.78
C LYS A 110 12.11 2.67 14.98
N ASP A 111 13.26 3.09 15.54
CA ASP A 111 14.32 3.72 14.78
C ASP A 111 14.98 2.63 13.91
N THR A 112 14.91 2.81 12.60
CA THR A 112 15.42 1.86 11.61
C THR A 112 16.43 2.49 10.64
N GLY A 113 16.92 3.68 10.93
CA GLY A 113 17.68 4.53 10.01
C GLY A 113 18.87 3.90 9.31
N ASN A 114 19.41 2.81 9.83
CA ASN A 114 20.53 2.05 9.22
C ASN A 114 20.09 0.78 8.51
N LYS A 115 18.80 0.46 8.47
CA LYS A 115 18.28 -0.81 7.93
C LYS A 115 17.46 -0.56 6.67
N ILE A 116 17.69 -1.38 5.66
CA ILE A 116 16.93 -1.37 4.41
C ILE A 116 15.81 -2.40 4.55
N PRO A 117 14.53 -2.01 4.49
CA PRO A 117 13.45 -2.99 4.42
C PRO A 117 13.54 -3.83 3.16
N ASN A 118 13.32 -5.12 3.29
CA ASN A 118 13.35 -6.06 2.17
C ASN A 118 12.09 -5.99 1.31
N GLY A 119 12.09 -6.72 0.19
CA GLY A 119 10.89 -7.02 -0.60
C GLY A 119 10.23 -5.84 -1.31
N HIS A 120 10.97 -4.77 -1.58
CA HIS A 120 10.42 -3.70 -2.41
C HIS A 120 10.39 -4.11 -3.89
N VAL A 121 9.26 -3.89 -4.55
CA VAL A 121 9.02 -4.27 -5.95
C VAL A 121 10.02 -3.68 -6.95
N THR A 122 10.67 -2.55 -6.63
CA THR A 122 11.69 -1.91 -7.49
C THR A 122 13.12 -2.21 -7.04
N GLY A 123 13.33 -3.00 -5.97
CA GLY A 123 14.65 -3.28 -5.41
C GLY A 123 15.35 -2.03 -4.84
N THR A 124 14.58 -1.04 -4.36
CA THR A 124 15.13 0.19 -3.77
C THR A 124 15.96 -0.11 -2.53
N LYS A 125 16.97 0.73 -2.31
CA LYS A 125 17.83 0.69 -1.11
C LYS A 125 17.52 1.82 -0.12
N HIS A 126 16.37 2.46 -0.24
CA HIS A 126 15.96 3.51 0.69
C HIS A 126 15.71 2.95 2.10
N ARG A 127 16.10 3.73 3.10
CA ARG A 127 16.10 3.37 4.51
C ARG A 127 15.29 4.41 5.27
N PRO A 128 14.05 4.08 5.69
CA PRO A 128 13.31 4.95 6.59
C PRO A 128 14.01 5.05 7.95
N ASP A 129 14.07 6.24 8.52
CA ASP A 129 14.58 6.42 9.91
C ASP A 129 13.57 5.88 10.92
N ILE A 130 12.27 6.05 10.64
CA ILE A 130 11.17 5.60 11.48
C ILE A 130 10.36 4.58 10.72
N THR A 131 10.12 3.43 11.33
CA THR A 131 9.25 2.40 10.75
C THR A 131 8.25 1.92 11.79
N ALA A 132 6.98 1.78 11.39
CA ALA A 132 5.96 1.11 12.19
C ALA A 132 5.45 -0.14 11.48
N ALA A 133 5.39 -1.24 12.23
CA ALA A 133 4.82 -2.51 11.80
C ALA A 133 4.22 -3.21 13.02
N PHE A 134 3.35 -4.20 12.79
CA PHE A 134 2.89 -5.04 13.90
C PHE A 134 4.03 -5.91 14.43
N GLU A 135 4.01 -6.24 15.72
CA GLU A 135 5.06 -6.98 16.40
C GLU A 135 5.46 -8.25 15.66
N ASN A 136 4.50 -9.03 15.20
CA ASN A 136 4.74 -10.27 14.44
C ASN A 136 5.16 -10.04 12.98
N ASP A 137 5.05 -8.83 12.47
CA ASP A 137 5.49 -8.43 11.13
C ASP A 137 7.00 -8.08 11.07
N TRP A 138 7.68 -7.99 12.22
CA TRP A 138 9.12 -7.80 12.26
C TRP A 138 9.85 -9.13 11.96
N ILE A 139 10.77 -9.12 11.01
CA ILE A 139 11.53 -10.30 10.57
C ILE A 139 12.65 -10.61 11.57
N THR A 140 13.33 -9.55 12.01
CA THR A 140 14.31 -9.54 13.10
C THR A 140 14.00 -8.34 13.99
N ASP A 141 14.75 -8.16 15.09
CA ASP A 141 14.55 -7.01 15.98
C ASP A 141 14.59 -5.65 15.28
N ASP A 142 15.34 -5.52 14.18
CA ASP A 142 15.53 -4.27 13.45
C ASP A 142 15.17 -4.33 11.97
N SER A 143 14.68 -5.46 11.46
CA SER A 143 14.42 -5.64 10.04
C SER A 143 12.96 -5.98 9.78
N THR A 144 12.43 -5.36 8.74
CA THR A 144 11.07 -5.65 8.26
C THR A 144 11.05 -5.67 6.73
N ASN A 145 9.86 -5.81 6.17
CA ASN A 145 9.62 -5.85 4.72
C ASN A 145 8.62 -4.77 4.32
N TRP A 146 8.79 -4.17 3.16
CA TRP A 146 7.88 -3.13 2.65
C TRP A 146 6.41 -3.59 2.60
N ALA A 147 6.16 -4.86 2.35
CA ALA A 147 4.79 -5.42 2.39
C ALA A 147 4.20 -5.51 3.82
N LEU A 148 5.02 -5.40 4.85
CA LEU A 148 4.63 -5.49 6.27
C LEU A 148 4.55 -4.14 6.96
N ILE A 149 5.26 -3.13 6.42
CA ILE A 149 5.29 -1.77 6.98
C ILE A 149 3.90 -1.13 6.92
N ARG A 150 3.52 -0.47 8.00
CA ARG A 150 2.28 0.31 8.15
C ARG A 150 2.52 1.80 7.98
N LEU A 151 3.68 2.28 8.43
CA LEU A 151 4.10 3.67 8.32
C LEU A 151 5.62 3.71 8.17
N ALA A 152 6.09 4.63 7.33
CA ALA A 152 7.50 4.95 7.21
C ALA A 152 7.72 6.46 7.37
N GLY A 153 8.82 6.84 8.00
CA GLY A 153 9.15 8.23 8.28
C GLY A 153 10.62 8.53 8.14
N GLU A 154 10.94 9.82 8.13
CA GLU A 154 12.27 10.36 7.98
C GLU A 154 12.52 11.43 9.02
N ARG A 155 13.77 11.66 9.37
CA ARG A 155 14.21 12.70 10.27
C ARG A 155 15.14 13.69 9.60
N ALA A 156 14.92 14.99 9.79
CA ALA A 156 15.89 16.00 9.42
C ALA A 156 17.07 16.01 10.39
N SER A 157 18.22 15.54 9.94
CA SER A 157 19.45 15.55 10.75
C SER A 157 20.17 16.90 10.74
N LYS A 158 19.97 17.72 9.69
CA LYS A 158 20.59 19.05 9.53
C LYS A 158 19.70 19.92 8.63
N ARG A 159 19.69 21.25 8.90
CA ARG A 159 18.92 22.23 8.09
C ARG A 159 19.22 22.16 6.59
N ASN A 160 20.46 21.89 6.21
CA ASN A 160 20.89 21.89 4.80
C ASN A 160 20.34 20.72 3.97
N ASN A 161 19.75 19.70 4.61
CA ASN A 161 19.19 18.52 3.93
C ASN A 161 17.66 18.41 4.05
N PHE A 162 17.02 19.43 4.60
CA PHE A 162 15.58 19.43 4.89
C PHE A 162 14.73 18.99 3.68
N GLU A 163 14.87 19.67 2.54
CA GLU A 163 14.07 19.37 1.34
C GLU A 163 14.33 17.96 0.81
N THR A 164 15.59 17.51 0.84
CA THR A 164 15.94 16.14 0.41
C THR A 164 15.31 15.10 1.32
N GLN A 165 15.38 15.29 2.62
CA GLN A 165 14.84 14.35 3.60
C GLN A 165 13.31 14.36 3.62
N LYS A 166 12.67 15.53 3.44
CA LYS A 166 11.24 15.65 3.24
C LYS A 166 10.79 14.90 1.97
N LYS A 167 11.56 15.04 0.89
CA LYS A 167 11.34 14.28 -0.35
C LYS A 167 11.48 12.77 -0.13
N ASN A 168 12.43 12.32 0.68
CA ASN A 168 12.58 10.92 1.06
C ASN A 168 11.32 10.41 1.78
N ALA A 169 10.82 11.15 2.78
CA ALA A 169 9.60 10.79 3.51
C ALA A 169 8.40 10.64 2.56
N ALA A 170 8.23 11.58 1.62
CA ALA A 170 7.20 11.49 0.59
C ALA A 170 7.40 10.27 -0.34
N THR A 171 8.67 9.94 -0.66
CA THR A 171 9.03 8.76 -1.45
C THR A 171 8.63 7.46 -0.76
N TYR A 172 8.66 7.40 0.57
CA TYR A 172 8.23 6.21 1.30
C TYR A 172 6.71 5.94 1.16
N LEU A 173 5.88 6.98 1.07
CA LEU A 173 4.47 6.79 0.78
C LEU A 173 4.25 6.17 -0.61
N HIS A 174 5.02 6.62 -1.59
CA HIS A 174 5.03 6.03 -2.92
C HIS A 174 5.40 4.54 -2.86
N TYR A 175 6.45 4.18 -2.10
CA TYR A 175 6.86 2.79 -1.96
C TYR A 175 5.84 1.92 -1.23
N LEU A 176 5.21 2.45 -0.19
CA LEU A 176 4.11 1.77 0.49
C LEU A 176 2.95 1.49 -0.47
N LEU A 177 2.50 2.49 -1.22
CA LEU A 177 1.39 2.32 -2.17
C LEU A 177 1.74 1.41 -3.35
N LEU A 178 3.02 1.30 -3.74
CA LEU A 178 3.48 0.35 -4.76
C LEU A 178 3.49 -1.10 -4.24
N THR A 179 3.94 -1.29 -3.01
CA THR A 179 4.17 -2.62 -2.45
C THR A 179 2.93 -3.19 -1.77
N ARG A 180 2.02 -2.30 -1.33
CA ARG A 180 0.79 -2.61 -0.62
C ARG A 180 -0.43 -2.32 -1.51
N PRO A 181 -0.83 -3.26 -2.36
CA PRO A 181 -2.02 -3.10 -3.20
C PRO A 181 -3.30 -2.97 -2.39
N ASP A 182 -3.33 -3.52 -1.18
CA ASP A 182 -4.39 -3.38 -0.19
C ASP A 182 -4.47 -1.97 0.43
N PHE A 183 -3.48 -1.09 0.24
CA PHE A 183 -3.54 0.29 0.70
C PHE A 183 -4.17 1.20 -0.36
N ARG A 184 -5.22 1.91 0.02
CA ARG A 184 -5.75 3.07 -0.75
C ARG A 184 -5.06 4.36 -0.33
N VAL A 185 -4.65 4.42 0.94
CA VAL A 185 -3.98 5.56 1.56
C VAL A 185 -2.76 5.05 2.31
N ALA A 186 -1.61 5.70 2.08
CA ALA A 186 -0.40 5.51 2.86
C ALA A 186 -0.19 6.71 3.80
N GLN A 187 0.35 6.44 4.98
CA GLN A 187 0.70 7.43 5.98
C GLN A 187 2.20 7.46 6.20
N GLY A 188 2.73 8.64 6.44
CA GLY A 188 4.14 8.86 6.71
C GLY A 188 4.39 10.02 7.65
N LEU A 189 5.62 10.14 8.08
CA LEU A 189 6.09 11.17 9.00
C LEU A 189 7.39 11.77 8.50
N PHE A 190 7.55 13.05 8.77
CA PHE A 190 8.84 13.72 8.67
C PHE A 190 9.04 14.58 9.91
N THR A 191 10.08 14.33 10.68
CA THR A 191 10.34 15.05 11.93
C THR A 191 11.55 15.95 11.82
N THR A 192 11.46 17.14 12.40
CA THR A 192 12.53 18.13 12.55
C THR A 192 12.76 18.43 14.02
N GLU A 193 13.71 19.28 14.33
CA GLU A 193 13.94 19.79 15.70
C GLU A 193 12.76 20.63 16.23
N SER A 194 12.02 21.31 15.33
CA SER A 194 10.95 22.24 15.69
C SER A 194 9.56 21.72 15.38
N SER A 195 9.38 20.78 14.47
CA SER A 195 8.05 20.35 14.02
C SER A 195 7.99 18.87 13.66
N LEU A 196 6.75 18.37 13.62
CA LEU A 196 6.37 17.08 13.09
C LEU A 196 5.45 17.30 11.89
N ILE A 197 5.88 16.79 10.73
CA ILE A 197 5.11 16.86 9.50
C ILE A 197 4.46 15.50 9.27
N PHE A 198 3.13 15.51 9.24
CA PHE A 198 2.32 14.36 8.89
C PHE A 198 2.10 14.33 7.38
N LEU A 199 2.26 13.17 6.78
CA LEU A 199 2.10 12.95 5.35
C LEU A 199 1.01 11.91 5.10
N VAL A 200 0.09 12.22 4.18
CA VAL A 200 -0.97 11.29 3.75
C VAL A 200 -0.96 11.23 2.24
N GLY A 201 -0.61 10.08 1.69
CA GLY A 201 -0.57 9.83 0.25
C GLY A 201 -1.78 9.01 -0.19
N THR A 202 -2.53 9.52 -1.17
CA THR A 202 -3.70 8.84 -1.75
C THR A 202 -3.42 8.50 -3.19
N GLY A 203 -3.75 7.27 -3.58
CA GLY A 203 -3.59 6.84 -4.97
C GLY A 203 -4.39 7.75 -5.92
N GLY A 204 -3.68 8.39 -6.86
CA GLY A 204 -4.29 9.27 -7.87
C GLY A 204 -4.48 10.73 -7.48
N GLU A 205 -4.41 11.09 -6.18
CA GLU A 205 -4.53 12.49 -5.73
C GLU A 205 -3.18 13.14 -5.39
N GLY A 206 -2.18 12.33 -4.96
CA GLY A 206 -0.89 12.85 -4.52
C GLY A 206 -0.73 12.81 -3.01
N ILE A 207 0.06 13.75 -2.47
CA ILE A 207 0.43 13.80 -1.06
C ILE A 207 -0.10 15.07 -0.43
N LYS A 208 -0.80 14.92 0.68
CA LYS A 208 -1.24 16.01 1.57
C LYS A 208 -0.33 16.04 2.80
N GLN A 209 -0.03 17.22 3.32
CA GLN A 209 0.80 17.39 4.49
C GLN A 209 0.22 18.37 5.52
N LEU A 210 0.41 18.04 6.78
CA LEU A 210 0.17 18.92 7.92
C LEU A 210 1.48 19.12 8.67
N ASP A 211 1.92 20.37 8.80
CA ASP A 211 3.08 20.75 9.61
C ASP A 211 2.60 21.25 10.97
N VAL A 212 3.12 20.67 12.04
CA VAL A 212 2.72 20.95 13.42
C VAL A 212 3.98 21.20 14.26
N ASP A 213 4.05 22.36 14.91
CA ASP A 213 5.11 22.67 15.87
C ASP A 213 5.06 21.68 17.06
N TRP A 214 6.24 21.28 17.60
CA TRP A 214 6.29 20.41 18.77
C TRP A 214 5.63 21.03 20.02
N ASN A 215 5.53 22.36 20.07
CA ASN A 215 4.84 23.08 21.14
C ASN A 215 3.33 23.24 20.91
N ASP A 216 2.78 22.75 19.80
CA ASP A 216 1.35 22.83 19.53
C ASP A 216 0.61 21.95 20.53
N LYS A 217 -0.37 22.54 21.21
CA LYS A 217 -1.20 21.87 22.21
C LYS A 217 -1.97 20.66 21.65
N ASP A 218 -2.21 20.62 20.36
CA ASP A 218 -2.98 19.57 19.71
C ASP A 218 -2.09 18.48 19.06
N ILE A 219 -0.76 18.60 19.10
CA ILE A 219 0.17 17.65 18.46
C ILE A 219 -0.08 16.21 18.93
N TYR A 220 -0.34 16.02 20.22
CA TYR A 220 -0.63 14.70 20.78
C TYR A 220 -1.89 14.08 20.16
N LYS A 221 -2.92 14.89 19.90
CA LYS A 221 -4.15 14.44 19.26
C LYS A 221 -3.88 13.96 17.83
N PHE A 222 -3.00 14.65 17.09
CA PHE A 222 -2.64 14.26 15.73
C PHE A 222 -1.83 12.98 15.70
N ILE A 223 -0.88 12.82 16.61
CA ILE A 223 -0.12 11.56 16.76
C ILE A 223 -1.08 10.42 17.13
N TYR A 224 -1.97 10.65 18.10
CA TYR A 224 -2.96 9.65 18.50
C TYR A 224 -3.88 9.27 17.33
N ALA A 225 -4.39 10.25 16.58
CA ALA A 225 -5.28 10.02 15.44
C ALA A 225 -4.58 9.19 14.35
N LEU A 226 -3.31 9.50 14.06
CA LEU A 226 -2.48 8.74 13.12
C LEU A 226 -2.36 7.28 13.57
N ILE A 227 -1.92 7.05 14.81
CA ILE A 227 -1.73 5.70 15.35
C ILE A 227 -3.04 4.94 15.44
N TYR A 228 -4.11 5.60 15.88
CA TYR A 228 -5.45 5.02 15.89
C TYR A 228 -5.85 4.53 14.49
N ARG A 229 -5.56 5.29 13.44
CA ARG A 229 -5.89 4.92 12.08
C ARG A 229 -5.04 3.76 11.56
N LEU A 230 -3.80 3.60 12.02
CA LEU A 230 -2.98 2.43 11.71
C LEU A 230 -3.56 1.13 12.31
N TYR A 231 -4.22 1.22 13.48
CA TYR A 231 -4.95 0.10 14.08
C TYR A 231 -6.31 -0.17 13.42
N TYR A 232 -7.00 0.88 12.96
CA TYR A 232 -8.34 0.82 12.36
C TYR A 232 -8.32 1.32 10.91
N PRO A 233 -7.67 0.60 10.00
CA PRO A 233 -7.42 1.08 8.66
C PRO A 233 -8.61 0.91 7.69
N PHE A 234 -9.84 0.64 8.15
CA PHE A 234 -10.99 0.28 7.31
C PHE A 234 -11.26 1.18 6.12
N HIS A 235 -10.97 2.48 6.26
CA HIS A 235 -11.14 3.44 5.16
C HIS A 235 -9.89 3.56 4.28
N PHE A 236 -8.76 3.07 4.75
CA PHE A 236 -7.45 3.16 4.09
C PHE A 236 -7.07 1.87 3.38
N LEU A 237 -7.75 0.79 3.71
CA LEU A 237 -7.60 -0.48 3.02
C LEU A 237 -8.64 -0.62 1.91
N ASP A 238 -8.23 -1.33 0.89
CA ASP A 238 -9.13 -1.80 -0.15
C ASP A 238 -9.85 -3.06 0.36
N PRO A 239 -11.18 -3.02 0.55
CA PRO A 239 -11.91 -4.16 1.11
C PRO A 239 -11.90 -5.39 0.19
N SER A 240 -11.51 -5.23 -1.06
CA SER A 240 -11.42 -6.33 -2.01
C SER A 240 -10.07 -7.05 -1.97
N HIS A 241 -9.12 -6.57 -1.15
CA HIS A 241 -7.81 -7.19 -0.98
C HIS A 241 -7.61 -7.61 0.47
N THR A 242 -7.25 -8.86 0.65
CA THR A 242 -6.83 -9.36 1.96
C THR A 242 -5.44 -9.97 1.84
N ARG A 243 -4.48 -9.45 2.58
CA ARG A 243 -3.17 -10.10 2.70
C ARG A 243 -3.35 -11.43 3.45
N THR A 244 -3.10 -12.53 2.77
CA THR A 244 -3.32 -13.89 3.31
C THR A 244 -2.04 -14.56 3.75
N GLY A 245 -0.88 -14.10 3.27
CA GLY A 245 0.39 -14.69 3.64
C GLY A 245 1.57 -13.79 3.37
N PHE A 246 2.70 -14.21 3.91
CA PHE A 246 4.01 -13.63 3.65
C PHE A 246 5.07 -14.73 3.65
N ASN A 247 5.74 -14.89 2.52
CA ASN A 247 6.85 -15.85 2.42
C ASN A 247 8.14 -15.16 2.87
N ARG A 248 8.74 -15.62 3.97
CA ARG A 248 9.97 -15.05 4.54
C ARG A 248 11.21 -15.33 3.70
N ASP A 249 11.22 -16.38 2.89
CA ASP A 249 12.38 -16.75 2.06
C ASP A 249 12.43 -15.92 0.76
N SER A 250 11.27 -15.70 0.12
CA SER A 250 11.18 -14.88 -1.10
C SER A 250 10.87 -13.40 -0.81
N PHE A 251 10.54 -13.04 0.43
CA PHE A 251 10.09 -11.72 0.84
C PHE A 251 8.86 -11.22 0.08
N GLU A 252 7.98 -12.12 -0.33
CA GLU A 252 6.79 -11.81 -1.11
C GLU A 252 5.51 -11.98 -0.28
N ALA A 253 4.62 -11.00 -0.40
CA ALA A 253 3.28 -11.09 0.18
C ALA A 253 2.32 -11.75 -0.81
N THR A 254 1.38 -12.53 -0.26
CA THR A 254 0.26 -13.10 -1.00
C THR A 254 -1.04 -12.45 -0.57
N TYR A 255 -1.94 -12.32 -1.53
CA TYR A 255 -3.22 -11.65 -1.37
C TYR A 255 -4.35 -12.54 -1.89
N THR A 256 -5.48 -12.50 -1.19
CA THR A 256 -6.76 -12.90 -1.75
C THR A 256 -7.42 -11.66 -2.35
N VAL A 257 -7.82 -11.75 -3.61
CA VAL A 257 -8.56 -10.71 -4.32
C VAL A 257 -10.01 -11.14 -4.44
N ARG A 258 -10.94 -10.30 -3.97
CA ARG A 258 -12.38 -10.58 -4.05
C ARG A 258 -12.98 -9.88 -5.27
N PHE A 259 -13.73 -10.65 -6.07
CA PHE A 259 -14.56 -10.15 -7.15
C PHE A 259 -15.99 -10.65 -6.95
N LYS A 260 -16.92 -9.74 -6.66
CA LYS A 260 -18.29 -10.08 -6.23
C LYS A 260 -18.25 -11.05 -5.05
N GLU A 261 -18.94 -12.18 -5.18
CA GLU A 261 -18.98 -13.24 -4.15
C GLU A 261 -17.82 -14.24 -4.24
N LYS A 262 -16.94 -14.10 -5.27
CA LYS A 262 -15.84 -15.04 -5.49
C LYS A 262 -14.52 -14.50 -4.96
N GLU A 263 -13.78 -15.35 -4.26
CA GLU A 263 -12.43 -15.08 -3.78
C GLU A 263 -11.40 -15.77 -4.68
N TYR A 264 -10.33 -15.04 -4.97
CA TYR A 264 -9.18 -15.50 -5.74
C TYR A 264 -7.95 -15.46 -4.84
N PRO A 265 -7.57 -16.59 -4.22
CA PRO A 265 -6.46 -16.65 -3.26
C PRO A 265 -5.10 -16.70 -3.95
N ASP A 266 -4.04 -16.52 -3.17
CA ASP A 266 -2.63 -16.74 -3.49
C ASP A 266 -2.08 -15.90 -4.66
N PHE A 267 -2.62 -14.71 -4.86
CA PHE A 267 -2.10 -13.78 -5.84
C PHE A 267 -0.92 -12.98 -5.29
N ARG A 268 0.12 -12.80 -6.12
CA ARG A 268 1.30 -11.97 -5.83
C ARG A 268 1.39 -10.82 -6.80
N THR A 269 1.84 -9.68 -6.34
CA THR A 269 2.11 -8.53 -7.21
C THR A 269 3.31 -8.82 -8.10
N ILE A 270 3.12 -8.79 -9.42
CA ILE A 270 4.18 -8.96 -10.42
C ILE A 270 4.55 -7.67 -11.11
N TYR A 271 3.71 -6.65 -11.03
CA TYR A 271 3.94 -5.34 -11.62
C TYR A 271 3.13 -4.27 -10.90
N ALA A 272 3.72 -3.09 -10.72
CA ALA A 272 3.04 -1.91 -10.20
C ALA A 272 3.59 -0.64 -10.87
N THR A 273 2.73 0.37 -11.05
CA THR A 273 3.11 1.69 -11.59
C THR A 273 2.97 2.80 -10.56
N ASN A 274 3.42 4.00 -10.90
CA ASN A 274 3.34 5.17 -10.03
C ASN A 274 1.93 5.35 -9.43
N PRO A 275 1.77 5.26 -8.10
CA PRO A 275 0.48 5.29 -7.42
C PRO A 275 -0.20 6.66 -7.48
N PHE A 276 0.55 7.75 -7.70
CA PHE A 276 0.01 9.11 -7.73
C PHE A 276 -0.50 9.54 -9.11
N THR A 277 -0.31 8.71 -10.14
CA THR A 277 -0.82 8.97 -11.48
C THR A 277 -1.91 7.97 -11.86
N VAL A 278 -1.59 7.04 -12.76
CA VAL A 278 -2.46 5.92 -13.12
C VAL A 278 -1.94 4.70 -12.36
N ARG A 279 -2.39 4.54 -11.12
CA ARG A 279 -2.00 3.41 -10.28
C ARG A 279 -2.45 2.12 -10.95
N THR A 280 -1.49 1.30 -11.34
CA THR A 280 -1.76 -0.04 -11.89
C THR A 280 -1.06 -1.08 -11.02
N HIS A 281 -1.79 -2.12 -10.64
CA HIS A 281 -1.24 -3.34 -10.08
C HIS A 281 -1.60 -4.52 -10.96
N VAL A 282 -0.63 -5.40 -11.17
CA VAL A 282 -0.86 -6.68 -11.86
C VAL A 282 -0.44 -7.79 -10.89
N PHE A 283 -1.37 -8.67 -10.66
CA PHE A 283 -1.19 -9.83 -9.79
C PHE A 283 -1.17 -11.10 -10.63
N SER A 284 -0.43 -12.09 -10.18
CA SER A 284 -0.46 -13.42 -10.78
C SER A 284 -0.52 -14.48 -9.70
N ASN A 285 -1.35 -15.48 -9.92
CA ASN A 285 -1.31 -16.73 -9.19
C ASN A 285 -0.44 -17.71 -9.96
N LEU A 286 0.67 -18.13 -9.34
CA LEU A 286 1.64 -19.05 -9.97
C LEU A 286 1.21 -20.51 -9.92
N SER A 287 0.26 -20.82 -9.05
CA SER A 287 -0.22 -22.19 -8.80
C SER A 287 -1.39 -22.60 -9.69
N LEU A 288 -2.09 -21.64 -10.32
CA LEU A 288 -3.20 -21.95 -11.21
C LEU A 288 -2.68 -22.40 -12.58
N THR A 289 -3.14 -23.57 -12.99
CA THR A 289 -2.97 -24.06 -14.35
C THR A 289 -3.94 -23.33 -15.29
N GLN A 290 -3.57 -23.24 -16.58
CA GLN A 290 -4.47 -22.64 -17.59
C GLN A 290 -5.81 -23.42 -17.62
N GLY A 291 -6.92 -22.72 -17.37
CA GLY A 291 -8.24 -23.30 -17.44
C GLY A 291 -9.12 -23.04 -16.22
N ASP A 292 -8.56 -22.91 -15.03
CA ASP A 292 -9.32 -22.92 -13.77
C ASP A 292 -9.77 -21.54 -13.28
N GLY A 293 -9.69 -20.52 -14.10
CA GLY A 293 -10.09 -19.15 -13.73
C GLY A 293 -9.08 -18.09 -14.15
N ALA A 294 -9.14 -16.92 -13.52
CA ALA A 294 -8.18 -15.85 -13.79
C ALA A 294 -6.81 -16.20 -13.22
N SER A 295 -5.82 -16.37 -14.08
CA SER A 295 -4.41 -16.54 -13.65
C SER A 295 -3.69 -15.22 -13.41
N VAL A 296 -4.23 -14.14 -13.97
CA VAL A 296 -3.74 -12.77 -13.79
C VAL A 296 -4.91 -11.85 -13.43
N ILE A 297 -4.71 -10.99 -12.46
CA ILE A 297 -5.64 -9.90 -12.14
C ILE A 297 -4.91 -8.59 -12.39
N LYS A 298 -5.49 -7.72 -13.21
CA LYS A 298 -5.00 -6.37 -13.47
C LYS A 298 -5.95 -5.36 -12.88
N GLU A 299 -5.44 -4.47 -12.06
CA GLU A 299 -6.18 -3.34 -11.50
C GLU A 299 -5.58 -2.03 -11.97
N GLN A 300 -6.42 -1.08 -12.30
CA GLN A 300 -5.99 0.24 -12.73
C GLN A 300 -6.93 1.31 -12.19
N LEU A 301 -6.35 2.38 -11.62
CA LEU A 301 -7.08 3.56 -11.22
C LEU A 301 -7.20 4.52 -12.41
N CYS A 302 -8.36 4.53 -13.06
CA CYS A 302 -8.63 5.30 -14.28
C CYS A 302 -9.37 6.59 -13.96
N ARG A 303 -9.17 7.64 -14.75
CA ARG A 303 -10.04 8.84 -14.69
C ARG A 303 -11.46 8.47 -15.14
N THR A 304 -12.46 9.06 -14.47
CA THR A 304 -13.86 9.01 -14.93
C THR A 304 -13.99 9.67 -16.31
N GLY A 305 -14.92 9.19 -17.14
CA GLY A 305 -15.13 9.74 -18.49
C GLY A 305 -14.13 9.27 -19.54
N ARG A 306 -13.28 8.28 -19.25
CA ARG A 306 -12.41 7.68 -20.25
C ARG A 306 -13.26 7.00 -21.33
N PRO A 307 -13.06 7.31 -22.64
CA PRO A 307 -13.95 6.86 -23.71
C PRO A 307 -13.88 5.35 -23.98
N PHE A 308 -12.77 4.72 -23.57
CA PHE A 308 -12.54 3.29 -23.77
C PHE A 308 -12.09 2.64 -22.49
N ASP A 309 -12.67 1.50 -22.17
CA ASP A 309 -12.18 0.59 -21.13
C ASP A 309 -11.62 -0.69 -21.76
N GLU A 310 -10.62 -1.27 -21.10
CA GLU A 310 -9.88 -2.43 -21.61
C GLU A 310 -10.79 -3.67 -21.72
N LEU A 311 -11.76 -3.84 -20.82
CA LEU A 311 -12.72 -4.95 -20.88
C LEU A 311 -13.56 -4.88 -22.16
N THR A 312 -14.10 -3.71 -22.48
CA THR A 312 -14.89 -3.52 -23.70
C THR A 312 -14.06 -3.79 -24.95
N ILE A 313 -12.79 -3.36 -24.94
CA ILE A 313 -11.87 -3.62 -26.08
C ILE A 313 -11.63 -5.12 -26.23
N LEU A 314 -11.22 -5.81 -25.14
CA LEU A 314 -10.94 -7.24 -25.20
C LEU A 314 -12.19 -8.06 -25.61
N ASN A 315 -13.37 -7.71 -25.10
CA ASN A 315 -14.61 -8.35 -25.49
C ASN A 315 -14.97 -8.12 -26.98
N LYS A 316 -14.63 -6.97 -27.54
CA LYS A 316 -14.82 -6.72 -28.97
C LYS A 316 -13.84 -7.50 -29.83
N ILE A 317 -12.57 -7.59 -29.42
CA ILE A 317 -11.54 -8.34 -30.14
C ILE A 317 -11.92 -9.82 -30.22
N HIS A 318 -12.43 -10.39 -29.14
CA HIS A 318 -12.80 -11.81 -29.09
C HIS A 318 -14.22 -12.12 -29.61
N ARG A 319 -14.88 -11.16 -30.25
CA ARG A 319 -16.12 -11.39 -30.99
C ARG A 319 -15.79 -11.52 -32.49
N PRO A 320 -16.25 -12.54 -33.18
CA PRO A 320 -17.08 -13.70 -32.81
C PRO A 320 -16.30 -14.91 -32.32
N MET A 321 -14.98 -14.87 -32.33
CA MET A 321 -14.11 -15.99 -31.98
C MET A 321 -12.90 -15.51 -31.17
N THR A 322 -12.34 -16.41 -30.38
CA THR A 322 -11.09 -16.13 -29.65
C THR A 322 -9.96 -15.85 -30.63
N VAL A 323 -9.32 -14.69 -30.50
CA VAL A 323 -8.17 -14.30 -31.32
C VAL A 323 -6.89 -14.82 -30.66
N PRO A 324 -6.13 -15.69 -31.35
CA PRO A 324 -4.86 -16.18 -30.83
C PRO A 324 -3.88 -15.03 -30.57
N GLY A 325 -3.05 -15.16 -29.52
CA GLY A 325 -2.06 -14.14 -29.16
C GLY A 325 -2.60 -12.95 -28.36
N VAL A 326 -3.90 -12.80 -28.28
CA VAL A 326 -4.55 -11.75 -27.44
C VAL A 326 -5.08 -12.37 -26.14
N VAL A 327 -4.79 -11.75 -25.00
CA VAL A 327 -5.28 -12.23 -23.70
C VAL A 327 -6.80 -12.15 -23.62
N GLU A 328 -7.43 -13.16 -23.01
CA GLU A 328 -8.86 -13.22 -22.81
C GLU A 328 -9.24 -12.69 -21.43
N ALA A 329 -10.17 -11.73 -21.38
CA ALA A 329 -10.78 -11.28 -20.13
C ALA A 329 -11.90 -12.26 -19.74
N ILE A 330 -11.78 -12.88 -18.57
CA ILE A 330 -12.80 -13.79 -18.02
C ILE A 330 -13.90 -12.97 -17.35
N TRP A 331 -13.50 -11.89 -16.69
CA TRP A 331 -14.41 -10.97 -16.00
C TRP A 331 -13.77 -9.59 -15.90
N GLY A 332 -14.61 -8.60 -15.65
CA GLY A 332 -14.17 -7.27 -15.33
C GLY A 332 -15.21 -6.50 -14.52
N GLU A 333 -14.75 -5.52 -13.79
CA GLU A 333 -15.60 -4.62 -13.00
C GLU A 333 -15.02 -3.22 -12.96
N THR A 334 -15.91 -2.28 -12.72
CA THR A 334 -15.56 -0.90 -12.43
C THR A 334 -16.12 -0.55 -11.06
N ILE A 335 -15.27 -0.07 -10.17
CA ILE A 335 -15.60 0.29 -8.80
C ILE A 335 -15.34 1.79 -8.64
N GLU A 336 -16.36 2.51 -8.17
CA GLU A 336 -16.23 3.93 -7.84
C GLU A 336 -15.25 4.11 -6.68
N ASP A 337 -14.33 5.06 -6.82
CA ASP A 337 -13.40 5.38 -5.75
C ASP A 337 -13.99 6.48 -4.86
N THR A 338 -14.42 6.10 -3.66
CA THR A 338 -14.99 7.03 -2.67
C THR A 338 -13.96 8.01 -2.06
N LEU A 339 -12.66 7.76 -2.25
CA LEU A 339 -11.59 8.65 -1.80
C LEU A 339 -11.19 9.63 -2.90
N CYS A 340 -11.34 9.23 -4.16
CA CYS A 340 -11.02 10.05 -5.32
C CYS A 340 -12.18 9.94 -6.34
N PRO A 341 -13.24 10.75 -6.21
CA PRO A 341 -14.45 10.66 -7.06
C PRO A 341 -14.19 10.89 -8.56
N GLU A 342 -13.08 11.56 -8.90
CA GLU A 342 -12.67 11.76 -10.30
C GLU A 342 -12.06 10.49 -10.93
N ARG A 343 -11.93 9.45 -10.13
CA ARG A 343 -11.33 8.19 -10.55
C ARG A 343 -12.23 7.01 -10.25
N LYS A 344 -12.01 5.97 -11.02
CA LYS A 344 -12.64 4.67 -10.82
C LYS A 344 -11.59 3.59 -10.89
N LYS A 345 -11.74 2.55 -10.09
CA LYS A 345 -10.89 1.37 -10.17
C LYS A 345 -11.48 0.39 -11.19
N CYS A 346 -10.73 0.15 -12.26
CA CYS A 346 -11.04 -0.88 -13.26
C CYS A 346 -10.25 -2.13 -12.91
N ARG A 347 -10.91 -3.26 -12.83
CA ARG A 347 -10.31 -4.55 -12.52
C ARG A 347 -10.66 -5.56 -13.60
N LEU A 348 -9.67 -6.33 -14.04
CA LEU A 348 -9.81 -7.38 -15.04
C LEU A 348 -9.21 -8.69 -14.52
N GLY A 349 -9.95 -9.77 -14.65
CA GLY A 349 -9.43 -11.13 -14.52
C GLY A 349 -9.08 -11.67 -15.90
N LEU A 350 -7.83 -12.00 -16.13
CA LEU A 350 -7.32 -12.49 -17.41
C LEU A 350 -7.02 -13.99 -17.31
N ARG A 351 -7.37 -14.74 -18.36
CA ARG A 351 -7.18 -16.20 -18.40
C ARG A 351 -5.69 -16.56 -18.52
N GLN A 352 -5.00 -15.89 -19.44
CA GLN A 352 -3.63 -16.23 -19.76
C GLN A 352 -2.64 -15.34 -19.01
N ARG A 353 -1.55 -15.97 -18.59
CA ARG A 353 -0.36 -15.26 -18.14
C ARG A 353 0.68 -15.28 -19.25
N GLY A 354 1.03 -14.11 -19.75
CA GLY A 354 2.14 -13.97 -20.69
C GLY A 354 3.50 -14.14 -20.02
N SER A 355 4.47 -14.57 -20.78
CA SER A 355 5.88 -14.52 -20.40
C SER A 355 6.54 -13.25 -20.97
N PRO A 356 7.49 -12.64 -20.24
CA PRO A 356 8.20 -11.48 -20.75
C PRO A 356 8.94 -11.82 -22.03
N PHE A 357 8.88 -10.94 -23.03
CA PHE A 357 9.60 -11.12 -24.28
C PHE A 357 11.10 -11.41 -24.09
N LYS A 358 11.73 -10.77 -23.12
CA LYS A 358 13.14 -11.01 -22.77
C LYS A 358 13.44 -12.38 -22.16
N SER A 359 12.43 -13.14 -21.74
CA SER A 359 12.58 -14.50 -21.23
C SER A 359 12.53 -15.56 -22.32
N ILE A 360 12.37 -15.16 -23.58
CA ILE A 360 12.37 -16.07 -24.72
C ILE A 360 13.79 -16.62 -24.91
N PRO A 361 13.97 -17.95 -24.84
CA PRO A 361 15.29 -18.55 -24.71
C PRO A 361 16.13 -18.54 -25.99
N THR A 362 15.51 -18.37 -27.16
CA THR A 362 16.22 -18.43 -28.46
C THR A 362 15.75 -17.34 -29.41
N ALA A 363 16.65 -16.87 -30.30
CA ALA A 363 16.33 -15.93 -31.35
C ALA A 363 15.23 -16.47 -32.30
N LYS A 364 15.23 -17.79 -32.59
CA LYS A 364 14.19 -18.44 -33.39
C LYS A 364 12.81 -18.27 -32.72
N LYS A 365 12.71 -18.61 -31.45
CA LYS A 365 11.43 -18.46 -30.71
C LYS A 365 10.97 -17.01 -30.59
N MET A 366 11.92 -16.08 -30.51
CA MET A 366 11.63 -14.65 -30.51
C MET A 366 11.04 -14.22 -31.87
N LEU A 367 11.61 -14.67 -32.99
CA LEU A 367 11.09 -14.38 -34.32
C LEU A 367 9.71 -15.01 -34.55
N GLU A 368 9.49 -16.25 -34.10
CA GLU A 368 8.18 -16.90 -34.13
C GLU A 368 7.14 -16.09 -33.37
N THR A 369 7.48 -15.64 -32.14
CA THR A 369 6.58 -14.81 -31.33
C THR A 369 6.28 -13.46 -31.97
N LEU A 370 7.27 -12.83 -32.62
CA LEU A 370 7.07 -11.58 -33.37
C LEU A 370 6.19 -11.83 -34.61
N PHE A 371 6.39 -12.95 -35.31
CA PHE A 371 5.56 -13.31 -36.46
C PHE A 371 4.11 -13.54 -36.03
N ASP A 372 3.86 -14.31 -34.96
CA ASP A 372 2.52 -14.52 -34.41
C ASP A 372 1.83 -13.21 -34.00
N LEU A 373 2.61 -12.25 -33.46
CA LEU A 373 2.11 -10.89 -33.14
C LEU A 373 1.69 -10.12 -34.40
N LEU A 374 2.45 -10.24 -35.50
CA LEU A 374 2.14 -9.55 -36.75
C LEU A 374 1.00 -10.19 -37.53
N GLU A 375 0.83 -11.51 -37.42
CA GLU A 375 -0.34 -12.22 -38.02
C GLU A 375 -1.65 -11.98 -37.26
N GLY A 376 -1.59 -11.61 -35.98
CA GLY A 376 -2.74 -11.31 -35.15
C GLY A 376 -3.26 -9.87 -35.28
N ILE A 377 -2.59 -9.03 -36.07
CA ILE A 377 -2.99 -7.66 -36.38
C ILE A 377 -3.72 -7.63 -37.71
#